data_7cb3d0e9d83f812ec27cdbc0d226b817
#
_entry.id   7cb3d0e9d83f812ec27cdbc0d226b817
#
_cell.length_a   1.000
_cell.length_b   1.000
_cell.length_c   1.000
_cell.angle_alpha   90.00
_cell.angle_beta   90.00
_cell.angle_gamma   90.00
#
_symmetry.space_group_name_H-M   'P 1'
#
loop_
_entity.id
_entity.type
_entity.pdbx_description
1 polymer ?
#
loop_
_entity_poly.entity_id
_entity_poly.type
_entity_poly.pdbx_seq_one_letter_code
_entity_poly.pdbx_strand_id
1 'polypeptide(L)'
;MRVDGQEIDISSKVQYKGVMLSSIPNFFVASGYTNASWTLKCDLTSKYVCRLIKYCDSKGYQICMPRDVGDSEKQVMSVGLTSGYILRSINKFPKEGLRSPWKLRQNYFLDLIGLRFAALKNNKMFFS
;
A
#
# COMPACT_ATOMS: atom_id res chain seq x y z
N MET A 1 7.81 14.37 2.87
CA MET A 1 8.53 13.16 3.30
C MET A 1 9.90 13.14 2.65
N ARG A 2 10.93 12.67 3.34
CA ARG A 2 12.28 12.54 2.75
C ARG A 2 12.74 11.09 2.79
N VAL A 3 13.34 10.64 1.68
CA VAL A 3 13.95 9.30 1.56
C VAL A 3 15.35 9.52 0.99
N ASP A 4 16.37 9.07 1.69
CA ASP A 4 17.80 9.24 1.34
C ASP A 4 18.15 10.72 1.01
N GLY A 5 17.60 11.65 1.79
CA GLY A 5 17.81 13.09 1.62
C GLY A 5 16.97 13.76 0.53
N GLN A 6 16.30 13.00 -0.33
CA GLN A 6 15.42 13.53 -1.39
C GLN A 6 14.00 13.73 -0.87
N GLU A 7 13.41 14.87 -1.21
CA GLU A 7 12.02 15.14 -0.88
C GLU A 7 11.08 14.38 -1.84
N ILE A 8 10.13 13.65 -1.26
CA ILE A 8 9.17 12.84 -2.00
C ILE A 8 7.77 13.42 -1.80
N ASP A 9 7.11 13.72 -2.90
CA ASP A 9 5.69 14.05 -2.93
C ASP A 9 4.84 12.78 -2.83
N ILE A 10 4.25 12.55 -1.65
CA ILE A 10 3.39 11.40 -1.38
C ILE A 10 2.13 11.42 -2.25
N SER A 11 1.61 12.60 -2.58
CA SER A 11 0.39 12.73 -3.39
C SER A 11 0.55 12.22 -4.82
N SER A 12 1.80 12.12 -5.31
CA SER A 12 2.13 11.56 -6.61
C SER A 12 2.21 10.02 -6.61
N LYS A 13 2.26 9.40 -5.43
CA LYS A 13 2.43 7.95 -5.26
C LYS A 13 1.10 7.21 -5.27
N VAL A 14 1.16 5.94 -5.68
CA VAL A 14 -0.01 5.05 -5.69
C VAL A 14 0.12 4.03 -4.57
N GLN A 15 -0.96 3.76 -3.87
CA GLN A 15 -0.99 2.76 -2.82
C GLN A 15 -0.98 1.35 -3.42
N TYR A 16 -0.12 0.50 -2.88
CA TYR A 16 -0.03 -0.92 -3.22
C TYR A 16 -0.66 -1.74 -2.10
N LYS A 17 -1.75 -2.45 -2.40
CA LYS A 17 -2.54 -3.26 -1.44
C LYS A 17 -2.99 -2.50 -0.19
N GLY A 18 -2.96 -1.16 -0.20
CA GLY A 18 -3.21 -0.33 0.98
C GLY A 18 -2.15 -0.47 2.09
N VAL A 19 -0.96 -0.97 1.77
CA VAL A 19 0.13 -1.25 2.73
C VAL A 19 1.42 -0.54 2.38
N MET A 20 1.74 -0.39 1.10
CA MET A 20 2.97 0.26 0.63
C MET A 20 2.66 1.39 -0.35
N LEU A 21 3.66 2.19 -0.66
CA LEU A 21 3.57 3.24 -1.70
C LEU A 21 4.51 2.92 -2.87
N SER A 22 4.06 3.23 -4.08
CA SER A 22 4.86 3.00 -5.29
C SER A 22 6.17 3.77 -5.25
N SER A 23 7.25 3.12 -5.68
CA SER A 23 8.59 3.70 -5.79
C SER A 23 9.16 4.25 -4.48
N ILE A 24 8.71 3.75 -3.34
CA ILE A 24 9.31 4.03 -2.03
C ILE A 24 9.78 2.70 -1.43
N PRO A 25 11.10 2.51 -1.25
CA PRO A 25 11.64 1.26 -0.74
C PRO A 25 11.36 1.09 0.76
N ASN A 26 11.07 -0.15 1.17
CA ASN A 26 10.96 -0.56 2.57
C ASN A 26 10.01 0.29 3.43
N PHE A 27 9.00 0.91 2.81
CA PHE A 27 8.06 1.79 3.49
C PHE A 27 6.69 1.14 3.57
N PHE A 28 6.13 1.07 4.78
CA PHE A 28 4.85 0.45 5.06
C PHE A 28 3.93 1.41 5.80
N VAL A 29 2.65 1.34 5.48
CA VAL A 29 1.60 2.14 6.12
C VAL A 29 0.57 1.21 6.72
N ALA A 30 0.26 1.37 7.99
CA ALA A 30 -0.87 0.71 8.64
C ALA A 30 -2.06 1.67 8.64
N SER A 31 -3.09 1.33 7.91
CA SER A 31 -4.38 2.04 7.90
C SER A 31 -5.51 1.05 8.14
N GLY A 32 -6.57 1.53 8.77
CA GLY A 32 -7.74 0.70 9.06
C GLY A 32 -8.81 0.77 7.99
N TYR A 33 -9.92 0.06 8.23
CA TYR A 33 -11.13 0.19 7.44
C TYR A 33 -11.93 1.41 7.89
N THR A 34 -12.64 2.03 6.96
CA THR A 34 -13.59 3.10 7.27
C THR A 34 -14.98 2.56 7.62
N ASN A 35 -15.27 1.32 7.23
CA ASN A 35 -16.57 0.66 7.39
C ASN A 35 -16.53 -0.57 8.32
N ALA A 36 -15.40 -0.83 8.97
CA ALA A 36 -15.21 -1.97 9.87
C ALA A 36 -14.16 -1.63 10.94
N SER A 37 -13.87 -2.60 11.81
CA SER A 37 -12.86 -2.41 12.86
C SER A 37 -11.49 -2.07 12.26
N TRP A 38 -10.91 -0.98 12.73
CA TRP A 38 -9.58 -0.52 12.35
C TRP A 38 -8.49 -1.58 12.58
N THR A 39 -8.58 -2.27 13.71
CA THR A 39 -7.59 -3.28 14.12
C THR A 39 -7.53 -4.49 13.20
N LEU A 40 -8.63 -4.87 12.57
CA LEU A 40 -8.63 -5.98 11.61
C LEU A 40 -7.69 -5.75 10.44
N LYS A 41 -7.70 -4.55 9.88
CA LYS A 41 -6.80 -4.20 8.77
C LYS A 41 -5.35 -4.09 9.24
N CYS A 42 -5.12 -3.50 10.40
CA CYS A 42 -3.78 -3.37 10.99
C CYS A 42 -3.15 -4.75 11.26
N ASP A 43 -3.92 -5.72 11.75
CA ASP A 43 -3.45 -7.09 11.96
C ASP A 43 -3.03 -7.76 10.63
N LEU A 44 -3.86 -7.65 9.60
CA LEU A 44 -3.52 -8.17 8.26
C LEU A 44 -2.27 -7.51 7.68
N THR A 45 -2.15 -6.19 7.82
CA THR A 45 -0.99 -5.42 7.38
C THR A 45 0.27 -5.88 8.08
N SER A 46 0.23 -6.03 9.40
CA SER A 46 1.38 -6.49 10.20
C SER A 46 1.84 -7.89 9.79
N LYS A 47 0.90 -8.81 9.60
CA LYS A 47 1.20 -10.17 9.12
C LYS A 47 1.82 -10.17 7.72
N TYR A 48 1.33 -9.34 6.83
CA TYR A 48 1.89 -9.18 5.49
C TYR A 48 3.33 -8.64 5.54
N VAL A 49 3.58 -7.60 6.33
CA VAL A 49 4.91 -7.01 6.50
C VAL A 49 5.89 -8.04 7.08
N CYS A 50 5.50 -8.81 8.11
CA CYS A 50 6.33 -9.86 8.67
C CYS A 50 6.68 -10.95 7.64
N ARG A 51 5.71 -11.35 6.79
CA ARG A 51 5.96 -12.30 5.70
C ARG A 51 6.96 -11.75 4.69
N LEU A 52 6.82 -10.46 4.36
CA LEU A 52 7.69 -9.79 3.40
C LEU A 52 9.13 -9.68 3.91
N ILE A 53 9.30 -9.29 5.18
CA ILE A 53 10.61 -9.24 5.83
C ILE A 53 11.27 -10.63 5.83
N LYS A 54 10.56 -11.66 6.29
CA LYS A 54 11.07 -13.04 6.26
C LYS A 54 11.45 -13.51 4.85
N TYR A 55 10.68 -13.12 3.85
CA TYR A 55 11.01 -13.44 2.47
C TYR A 55 12.28 -12.73 2.00
N CYS A 56 12.43 -11.43 2.30
CA CYS A 56 13.65 -10.69 2.00
C CYS A 56 14.87 -11.32 2.68
N ASP A 57 14.78 -11.61 3.97
CA ASP A 57 15.87 -12.24 4.74
C ASP A 57 16.26 -13.60 4.14
N SER A 58 15.27 -14.44 3.79
CA SER A 58 15.53 -15.78 3.22
C SER A 58 16.21 -15.75 1.85
N LYS A 59 16.09 -14.64 1.13
CA LYS A 59 16.65 -14.44 -0.22
C LYS A 59 17.86 -13.50 -0.23
N GLY A 60 18.22 -12.91 0.91
CA GLY A 60 19.29 -11.92 1.00
C GLY A 60 18.95 -10.59 0.35
N TYR A 61 17.65 -10.26 0.21
CA TYR A 61 17.21 -8.97 -0.32
C TYR A 61 17.23 -7.92 0.79
N GLN A 62 17.75 -6.74 0.46
CA GLN A 62 17.76 -5.58 1.35
C GLN A 62 16.65 -4.57 1.02
N ILE A 63 16.11 -4.64 -0.18
CA ILE A 63 15.10 -3.72 -0.69
C ILE A 63 13.88 -4.48 -1.18
N CYS A 64 12.70 -4.07 -0.74
CA CYS A 64 11.43 -4.42 -1.35
C CYS A 64 10.64 -3.14 -1.65
N MET A 65 10.16 -3.01 -2.88
CA MET A 65 9.52 -1.79 -3.36
C MET A 65 8.48 -2.09 -4.42
N PRO A 66 7.22 -1.60 -4.29
CA PRO A 66 6.25 -1.69 -5.37
C PRO A 66 6.66 -0.77 -6.51
N ARG A 67 6.63 -1.29 -7.75
CA ARG A 67 6.84 -0.50 -8.97
C ARG A 67 5.54 -0.28 -9.70
N ASP A 68 5.17 0.97 -9.88
CA ASP A 68 4.12 1.35 -10.82
C ASP A 68 4.73 1.37 -12.22
N VAL A 69 4.41 0.35 -13.00
CA VAL A 69 4.91 0.20 -14.38
C VAL A 69 4.00 0.86 -15.42
N GLY A 70 3.23 1.87 -15.01
CA GLY A 70 2.32 2.60 -15.89
C GLY A 70 0.95 1.97 -16.08
N ASP A 71 0.68 0.82 -15.44
CA ASP A 71 -0.61 0.12 -15.53
C ASP A 71 -1.67 0.67 -14.57
N SER A 72 -1.30 1.57 -13.68
CA SER A 72 -2.23 2.16 -12.73
C SER A 72 -2.85 3.42 -13.31
N GLU A 73 -4.08 3.31 -13.80
CA GLU A 73 -4.91 4.48 -13.96
C GLU A 73 -5.14 5.09 -12.56
N LYS A 74 -4.53 6.25 -12.34
CA LYS A 74 -4.48 6.90 -11.03
C LYS A 74 -5.74 7.71 -10.82
N GLN A 75 -6.38 7.50 -9.69
CA GLN A 75 -7.48 8.35 -9.24
C GLN A 75 -7.23 8.85 -7.82
N VAL A 76 -7.90 9.94 -7.47
CA VAL A 76 -7.94 10.42 -6.10
C VAL A 76 -8.56 9.32 -5.21
N MET A 77 -8.01 9.13 -4.02
CA MET A 77 -8.47 8.11 -3.09
C MET A 77 -9.98 8.27 -2.81
N SER A 78 -10.76 7.28 -3.24
CA SER A 78 -12.24 7.31 -3.16
C SER A 78 -12.79 6.64 -1.91
N VAL A 79 -11.91 6.34 -0.95
CA VAL A 79 -12.32 5.68 0.29
C VAL A 79 -13.30 6.57 1.01
N GLY A 80 -14.60 6.19 1.10
CA GLY A 80 -15.76 6.76 1.78
C GLY A 80 -15.56 7.70 2.97
N LEU A 81 -14.57 8.55 2.88
CA LEU A 81 -14.17 9.53 3.87
C LEU A 81 -15.02 10.78 3.66
N THR A 82 -16.17 10.80 4.31
CA THR A 82 -17.14 11.90 4.22
C THR A 82 -16.83 13.09 5.12
N SER A 83 -15.81 13.00 5.99
CA SER A 83 -15.49 14.11 6.87
C SER A 83 -14.88 15.30 6.09
N GLY A 84 -15.41 16.50 6.31
CA GLY A 84 -14.96 17.71 5.61
C GLY A 84 -13.48 18.04 5.84
N TYR A 85 -12.90 17.58 6.93
CA TYR A 85 -11.46 17.66 7.20
C TYR A 85 -10.63 16.85 6.18
N ILE A 86 -11.06 15.62 5.88
CA ILE A 86 -10.35 14.73 4.95
C ILE A 86 -10.54 15.22 3.51
N LEU A 87 -11.75 15.65 3.15
CA LEU A 87 -12.03 16.20 1.83
C LEU A 87 -11.15 17.41 1.49
N ARG A 88 -10.88 18.28 2.47
CA ARG A 88 -9.97 19.42 2.28
C ARG A 88 -8.51 19.03 2.06
N SER A 89 -8.11 17.86 2.52
CA SER A 89 -6.72 17.36 2.44
C SER A 89 -6.53 16.25 1.42
N ILE A 90 -7.58 15.86 0.69
CA ILE A 90 -7.58 14.67 -0.17
C ILE A 90 -6.48 14.71 -1.26
N ASN A 91 -6.16 15.89 -1.75
CA ASN A 91 -5.09 16.08 -2.75
C ASN A 91 -3.68 15.88 -2.19
N LYS A 92 -3.53 15.80 -0.86
CA LYS A 92 -2.25 15.54 -0.18
C LYS A 92 -2.04 14.05 0.11
N PHE A 93 -3.09 13.23 -0.03
CA PHE A 93 -3.00 11.79 0.17
C PHE A 93 -2.47 11.08 -1.09
N PRO A 94 -1.86 9.90 -0.93
CA PRO A 94 -1.46 9.08 -2.06
C PRO A 94 -2.69 8.66 -2.87
N LYS A 95 -2.48 8.42 -4.14
CA LYS A 95 -3.52 7.99 -5.08
C LYS A 95 -3.82 6.50 -4.92
N GLU A 96 -4.99 6.08 -5.39
CA GLU A 96 -5.30 4.68 -5.61
C GLU A 96 -5.41 4.38 -7.09
N GLY A 97 -5.23 3.11 -7.47
CA GLY A 97 -5.46 2.64 -8.82
C GLY A 97 -6.85 2.05 -8.98
N LEU A 98 -7.30 1.88 -10.22
CA LEU A 98 -8.62 1.32 -10.54
C LEU A 98 -8.66 -0.20 -10.39
N ARG A 99 -7.50 -0.87 -10.44
CA ARG A 99 -7.38 -2.33 -10.42
C ARG A 99 -6.43 -2.83 -9.34
N SER A 100 -6.64 -4.06 -8.88
CA SER A 100 -5.70 -4.75 -8.00
C SER A 100 -4.32 -4.90 -8.67
N PRO A 101 -3.22 -4.74 -7.94
CA PRO A 101 -3.08 -4.54 -6.48
C PRO A 101 -3.12 -3.08 -6.01
N TRP A 102 -3.42 -2.13 -6.89
CA TRP A 102 -3.39 -0.69 -6.64
C TRP A 102 -4.70 -0.14 -6.10
N LYS A 103 -5.80 -0.87 -6.25
CA LYS A 103 -7.11 -0.50 -5.73
C LYS A 103 -7.21 -0.79 -4.24
N LEU A 104 -7.67 0.20 -3.46
CA LEU A 104 -8.00 0.02 -2.06
C LEU A 104 -9.29 -0.78 -1.93
N ARG A 105 -9.26 -1.79 -1.07
CA ARG A 105 -10.41 -2.63 -0.78
C ARG A 105 -10.90 -2.35 0.64
N GLN A 106 -12.21 -2.17 0.77
CA GLN A 106 -12.89 -2.06 2.06
C GLN A 106 -13.59 -3.39 2.41
N ASN A 107 -12.91 -4.51 2.17
CA ASN A 107 -13.43 -5.85 2.38
C ASN A 107 -12.38 -6.73 3.04
N TYR A 108 -12.66 -7.15 4.28
CA TYR A 108 -11.76 -7.96 5.09
C TYR A 108 -11.39 -9.30 4.42
N PHE A 109 -12.35 -10.01 3.83
CA PHE A 109 -12.10 -11.32 3.22
C PHE A 109 -11.20 -11.24 1.98
N LEU A 110 -11.42 -10.24 1.15
CA LEU A 110 -10.56 -10.00 -0.02
C LEU A 110 -9.15 -9.58 0.38
N ASP A 111 -9.03 -8.79 1.43
CA ASP A 111 -7.72 -8.39 1.98
C ASP A 111 -7.04 -9.56 2.68
N LEU A 112 -7.78 -10.41 3.39
CA LEU A 112 -7.24 -11.63 3.99
C LEU A 112 -6.59 -12.51 2.93
N ILE A 113 -7.27 -12.77 1.82
CA ILE A 113 -6.73 -13.54 0.71
C ILE A 113 -5.52 -12.82 0.09
N GLY A 114 -5.64 -11.54 -0.22
CA GLY A 114 -4.62 -10.76 -0.91
C GLY A 114 -3.36 -10.48 -0.09
N LEU A 115 -3.47 -10.35 1.22
CA LEU A 115 -2.35 -10.03 2.12
C LEU A 115 -1.76 -11.28 2.77
N ARG A 116 -2.57 -12.29 3.09
CA ARG A 116 -2.10 -13.49 3.79
C ARG A 116 -1.64 -14.60 2.86
N PHE A 117 -2.35 -14.85 1.79
CA PHE A 117 -2.16 -16.03 0.94
C PHE A 117 -1.58 -15.73 -0.44
N ALA A 118 -1.71 -14.52 -0.97
CA ALA A 118 -1.17 -14.17 -2.27
C ALA A 118 0.36 -14.23 -2.29
N ALA A 119 0.93 -14.55 -3.46
CA ALA A 119 2.36 -14.55 -3.69
C ALA A 119 2.98 -13.17 -3.41
N LEU A 120 4.10 -13.15 -2.72
CA LEU A 120 4.85 -11.91 -2.44
C LEU A 120 5.58 -11.42 -3.69
N LYS A 121 6.22 -12.34 -4.43
CA LYS A 121 6.89 -12.03 -5.68
C LYS A 121 5.89 -11.98 -6.82
N ASN A 122 5.82 -10.84 -7.49
CA ASN A 122 5.03 -10.62 -8.70
C ASN A 122 5.69 -9.51 -9.53
N ASN A 123 5.16 -9.25 -10.73
CA ASN A 123 5.70 -8.26 -11.66
C ASN A 123 5.58 -6.79 -11.18
N LYS A 124 4.86 -6.53 -10.11
CA LYS A 124 4.69 -5.20 -9.49
C LYS A 124 5.60 -4.97 -8.28
N MET A 125 6.27 -6.03 -7.79
CA MET A 125 7.20 -5.94 -6.66
C MET A 125 8.64 -6.09 -7.13
N PHE A 126 9.46 -5.14 -6.76
CA PHE A 126 10.91 -5.17 -6.96
C PHE A 126 11.60 -5.60 -5.67
N PHE A 127 12.59 -6.47 -5.81
CA PHE A 127 13.45 -6.94 -4.73
C PHE A 127 14.93 -6.82 -5.15
N SER A 128 15.74 -6.34 -4.26
CA SER A 128 17.19 -6.22 -4.47
C SER A 128 17.96 -6.49 -3.17
#